data_8d1d2f051e9d09b463226287063111fc
#
_entry.id   8d1d2f051e9d09b463226287063111fc
#
_cell.length_a   1.000
_cell.length_b   1.000
_cell.length_c   1.000
_cell.angle_alpha   90.00
_cell.angle_beta   90.00
_cell.angle_gamma   90.00
#
_symmetry.space_group_name_H-M   'P 1'
#
loop_
_entity.id
_entity.type
_entity.pdbx_description
1 polymer ?
#
loop_
_entity_poly.entity_id
_entity_poly.type
_entity_poly.pdbx_seq_one_letter_code
_entity_poly.pdbx_strand_id
1 'polypeptide(L)'
;MATLRELIIKVSADSGSFQREIARASRMGQDYYKTMEQGGKQAAAVTRETQRSIAALNAELVSVKSTATGLAGAFAGAFATHQLIQYADTWNQLSGRLRLASTGAEDFAAAQRSLMAISQRTGTSFEANATLYARIASSLRDAGYASADVAKVTETVATSLKLSGASTEEASSVITQLSQALGSGVLRGEEFNAIMENGGRLAKLLADGMKTTVGGLRNMAQNGQLTTDKIVPLLTNVELLRKEFETLPASISGSAQKVQNSFMAWVGGANDALGASTALAGALDSLASNLDTV
;
A
#
# COMPACT_ATOMS: atom_id res chain seq x y z
N MET A 1 64.95 37.94 -9.90
CA MET A 1 64.46 37.56 -11.24
C MET A 1 64.56 36.02 -11.32
N ALA A 2 63.43 35.34 -11.45
CA ALA A 2 63.47 33.89 -11.60
C ALA A 2 64.13 33.53 -12.93
N THR A 3 65.05 32.55 -12.94
CA THR A 3 65.76 32.16 -14.14
C THR A 3 64.82 31.36 -15.09
N LEU A 4 65.11 31.43 -16.39
CA LEU A 4 64.29 30.71 -17.39
C LEU A 4 64.17 29.20 -17.07
N ARG A 5 65.17 28.62 -16.42
CA ARG A 5 65.14 27.23 -15.94
C ARG A 5 64.15 26.98 -14.81
N GLU A 6 63.96 27.91 -13.87
CA GLU A 6 62.97 27.81 -12.80
C GLU A 6 61.56 27.99 -13.34
N LEU A 7 61.40 28.80 -14.38
CA LEU A 7 60.10 28.97 -15.04
C LEU A 7 59.70 27.72 -15.81
N ILE A 8 60.64 27.05 -16.51
CA ILE A 8 60.39 25.82 -17.25
C ILE A 8 60.07 24.66 -16.29
N ILE A 9 60.74 24.56 -15.14
CA ILE A 9 60.46 23.53 -14.16
C ILE A 9 59.08 23.74 -13.50
N LYS A 10 58.74 25.01 -13.20
CA LYS A 10 57.46 25.36 -12.60
C LYS A 10 56.28 25.11 -13.55
N VAL A 11 56.41 25.43 -14.86
CA VAL A 11 55.42 25.20 -15.88
C VAL A 11 55.28 23.68 -16.18
N SER A 12 56.33 22.90 -16.18
CA SER A 12 56.25 21.46 -16.38
C SER A 12 55.70 20.72 -15.14
N ALA A 13 55.92 21.22 -13.91
CA ALA A 13 55.33 20.67 -12.69
C ALA A 13 53.82 20.96 -12.61
N ASP A 14 53.39 22.14 -13.00
CA ASP A 14 51.97 22.53 -13.07
C ASP A 14 51.23 21.79 -14.18
N SER A 15 51.89 21.55 -15.34
CA SER A 15 51.22 20.77 -16.42
C SER A 15 50.99 19.29 -16.03
N GLY A 16 51.82 18.72 -15.17
CA GLY A 16 51.61 17.37 -14.64
C GLY A 16 50.44 17.24 -13.66
N SER A 17 50.16 18.26 -12.87
CA SER A 17 48.96 18.31 -12.02
C SER A 17 47.70 18.54 -12.85
N PHE A 18 47.74 19.45 -13.79
CA PHE A 18 46.68 19.74 -14.73
C PHE A 18 46.31 18.53 -15.59
N GLN A 19 47.29 17.82 -16.14
CA GLN A 19 47.04 16.60 -16.91
C GLN A 19 46.37 15.50 -16.06
N ARG A 20 46.76 15.36 -14.79
CA ARG A 20 46.13 14.41 -13.85
C ARG A 20 44.71 14.79 -13.53
N GLU A 21 44.40 16.08 -13.37
CA GLU A 21 43.01 16.55 -13.13
C GLU A 21 42.14 16.40 -14.36
N ILE A 22 42.64 16.67 -15.56
CA ILE A 22 41.93 16.42 -16.83
C ILE A 22 41.68 14.92 -17.02
N ALA A 23 42.65 14.06 -16.75
CA ALA A 23 42.46 12.62 -16.81
C ALA A 23 41.45 12.09 -15.76
N ARG A 24 41.40 12.74 -14.57
CA ARG A 24 40.39 12.44 -13.55
C ARG A 24 39.01 12.90 -13.95
N ALA A 25 38.86 14.12 -14.46
CA ALA A 25 37.61 14.65 -14.98
C ALA A 25 37.08 13.84 -16.17
N SER A 26 37.96 13.39 -17.08
CA SER A 26 37.60 12.51 -18.18
C SER A 26 37.10 11.14 -17.72
N ARG A 27 37.73 10.55 -16.71
CA ARG A 27 37.27 9.27 -16.11
C ARG A 27 35.91 9.47 -15.41
N MET A 28 35.73 10.51 -14.63
CA MET A 28 34.43 10.85 -14.01
C MET A 28 33.35 11.07 -15.04
N GLY A 29 33.66 11.75 -16.17
CA GLY A 29 32.74 11.89 -17.28
C GLY A 29 32.34 10.56 -17.92
N GLN A 30 33.32 9.67 -18.15
CA GLN A 30 33.03 8.34 -18.69
C GLN A 30 32.21 7.46 -17.74
N ASP A 31 32.46 7.53 -16.44
CA ASP A 31 31.68 6.81 -15.43
C ASP A 31 30.26 7.37 -15.33
N TYR A 32 30.09 8.69 -15.42
CA TYR A 32 28.79 9.33 -15.50
C TYR A 32 27.99 8.88 -16.74
N TYR A 33 28.62 8.89 -17.92
CA TYR A 33 27.97 8.41 -19.15
C TYR A 33 27.61 6.92 -19.07
N LYS A 34 28.47 6.07 -18.52
CA LYS A 34 28.16 4.64 -18.28
C LYS A 34 26.98 4.46 -17.34
N THR A 35 26.91 5.23 -16.25
CA THR A 35 25.82 5.18 -15.29
C THR A 35 24.51 5.65 -15.94
N MET A 36 24.54 6.72 -16.73
CA MET A 36 23.38 7.17 -17.50
C MET A 36 22.92 6.16 -18.56
N GLU A 37 23.86 5.55 -19.29
CA GLU A 37 23.56 4.50 -20.27
C GLU A 37 22.93 3.27 -19.61
N GLN A 38 23.46 2.84 -18.47
CA GLN A 38 22.91 1.72 -17.68
C GLN A 38 21.51 2.08 -17.13
N GLY A 39 21.34 3.27 -16.60
CA GLY A 39 20.04 3.78 -16.15
C GLY A 39 19.03 3.87 -17.30
N GLY A 40 19.44 4.33 -18.45
CA GLY A 40 18.62 4.36 -19.67
C GLY A 40 18.22 2.96 -20.17
N LYS A 41 19.14 1.99 -20.10
CA LYS A 41 18.85 0.57 -20.44
C LYS A 41 17.89 -0.06 -19.44
N GLN A 42 18.03 0.22 -18.15
CA GLN A 42 17.10 -0.24 -17.11
C GLN A 42 15.72 0.39 -17.29
N ALA A 43 15.64 1.70 -17.54
CA ALA A 43 14.38 2.37 -17.81
C ALA A 43 13.69 1.82 -19.07
N ALA A 44 14.46 1.56 -20.14
CA ALA A 44 13.94 0.94 -21.35
C ALA A 44 13.49 -0.51 -21.15
N ALA A 45 14.18 -1.29 -20.28
CA ALA A 45 13.77 -2.65 -19.94
C ALA A 45 12.46 -2.65 -19.15
N VAL A 46 12.32 -1.78 -18.14
CA VAL A 46 11.07 -1.58 -17.37
C VAL A 46 9.92 -1.17 -18.31
N THR A 47 10.17 -0.24 -19.25
CA THR A 47 9.16 0.19 -20.21
C THR A 47 8.72 -0.95 -21.14
N ARG A 48 9.66 -1.80 -21.60
CA ARG A 48 9.34 -2.97 -22.45
C ARG A 48 8.58 -4.03 -21.69
N GLU A 49 8.94 -4.27 -20.42
CA GLU A 49 8.24 -5.22 -19.55
C GLU A 49 6.82 -4.72 -19.23
N THR A 50 6.68 -3.43 -18.95
CA THR A 50 5.38 -2.77 -18.79
C THR A 50 4.52 -2.88 -20.06
N GLN A 51 5.10 -2.65 -21.25
CA GLN A 51 4.40 -2.82 -22.53
C GLN A 51 3.99 -4.27 -22.79
N ARG A 52 4.84 -5.25 -22.50
CA ARG A 52 4.49 -6.68 -22.59
C ARG A 52 3.37 -7.04 -21.62
N SER A 53 3.43 -6.52 -20.41
CA SER A 53 2.42 -6.73 -19.38
C SER A 53 1.08 -6.11 -19.76
N ILE A 54 1.07 -4.92 -20.35
CA ILE A 54 -0.15 -4.28 -20.90
C ILE A 54 -0.71 -5.09 -22.08
N ALA A 55 0.16 -5.60 -22.95
CA ALA A 55 -0.27 -6.45 -24.07
C ALA A 55 -0.85 -7.79 -23.60
N ALA A 56 -0.27 -8.40 -22.56
CA ALA A 56 -0.79 -9.60 -21.92
C ALA A 56 -2.15 -9.33 -21.24
N LEU A 57 -2.28 -8.21 -20.52
CA LEU A 57 -3.55 -7.77 -19.94
C LEU A 57 -4.62 -7.58 -21.02
N ASN A 58 -4.28 -6.88 -22.11
CA ASN A 58 -5.21 -6.71 -23.22
C ASN A 58 -5.63 -8.04 -23.86
N ALA A 59 -4.72 -9.01 -23.98
CA ALA A 59 -5.04 -10.33 -24.50
C ALA A 59 -5.97 -11.11 -23.54
N GLU A 60 -5.76 -11.00 -22.23
CA GLU A 60 -6.60 -11.61 -21.21
C GLU A 60 -7.97 -10.93 -21.10
N LEU A 61 -8.03 -9.60 -21.18
CA LEU A 61 -9.27 -8.82 -21.20
C LEU A 61 -10.11 -9.07 -22.48
N VAL A 62 -9.49 -9.32 -23.61
CA VAL A 62 -10.18 -9.69 -24.86
C VAL A 62 -10.79 -11.09 -24.77
N SER A 63 -10.24 -11.99 -23.94
CA SER A 63 -10.80 -13.32 -23.69
C SER A 63 -12.03 -13.33 -22.77
N VAL A 64 -12.22 -12.28 -21.98
CA VAL A 64 -13.43 -12.07 -21.16
C VAL A 64 -14.51 -11.44 -22.02
N LYS A 65 -15.57 -12.21 -22.31
CA LYS A 65 -16.71 -11.92 -23.22
C LYS A 65 -17.12 -10.44 -23.35
N SER A 66 -17.31 -10.05 -24.57
CA SER A 66 -17.93 -8.87 -25.25
C SER A 66 -18.40 -7.62 -24.46
N THR A 67 -18.79 -7.71 -23.22
CA THR A 67 -19.15 -6.58 -22.35
C THR A 67 -17.91 -5.86 -21.82
N ALA A 68 -16.79 -6.58 -21.66
CA ALA A 68 -15.52 -6.02 -21.19
C ALA A 68 -14.76 -5.24 -22.28
N THR A 69 -15.08 -5.41 -23.56
CA THR A 69 -14.35 -4.76 -24.67
C THR A 69 -14.47 -3.23 -24.64
N GLY A 70 -15.62 -2.70 -24.21
CA GLY A 70 -15.82 -1.27 -24.04
C GLY A 70 -15.05 -0.71 -22.83
N LEU A 71 -14.99 -1.47 -21.75
CA LEU A 71 -14.27 -1.10 -20.52
C LEU A 71 -12.76 -1.24 -20.70
N ALA A 72 -12.28 -2.29 -21.41
CA ALA A 72 -10.84 -2.47 -21.69
C ALA A 72 -10.25 -1.32 -22.50
N GLY A 73 -10.99 -0.80 -23.48
CA GLY A 73 -10.59 0.40 -24.24
C GLY A 73 -10.53 1.67 -23.38
N ALA A 74 -11.50 1.83 -22.47
CA ALA A 74 -11.54 2.94 -21.53
C ALA A 74 -10.42 2.85 -20.48
N PHE A 75 -10.12 1.64 -19.99
CA PHE A 75 -9.02 1.41 -19.03
C PHE A 75 -7.64 1.57 -19.67
N ALA A 76 -7.41 1.06 -20.89
CA ALA A 76 -6.14 1.25 -21.60
C ALA A 76 -5.84 2.72 -21.91
N GLY A 77 -6.89 3.53 -22.12
CA GLY A 77 -6.77 4.99 -22.29
C GLY A 77 -6.71 5.78 -20.97
N ALA A 78 -7.24 5.23 -19.87
CA ALA A 78 -7.33 5.92 -18.58
C ALA A 78 -6.06 5.79 -17.73
N PHE A 79 -5.26 4.74 -17.93
CA PHE A 79 -4.00 4.57 -17.21
C PHE A 79 -2.86 5.23 -17.98
N ALA A 80 -2.71 6.55 -17.82
CA ALA A 80 -1.53 7.25 -18.30
C ALA A 80 -0.26 6.61 -17.73
N THR A 81 0.83 6.61 -18.50
CA THR A 81 2.15 6.04 -18.10
C THR A 81 2.58 6.50 -16.69
N HIS A 82 2.21 7.72 -16.32
CA HIS A 82 2.46 8.28 -14.99
C HIS A 82 1.76 7.50 -13.86
N GLN A 83 0.52 7.05 -14.07
CA GLN A 83 -0.21 6.25 -13.07
C GLN A 83 0.39 4.85 -12.91
N LEU A 84 0.90 4.24 -13.98
CA LEU A 84 1.60 2.95 -13.91
C LEU A 84 2.86 3.05 -13.05
N ILE A 85 3.64 4.11 -13.24
CA ILE A 85 4.83 4.37 -12.42
C ILE A 85 4.43 4.59 -10.96
N GLN A 86 3.40 5.38 -10.69
CA GLN A 86 2.91 5.61 -9.33
C GLN A 86 2.45 4.32 -8.65
N TYR A 87 1.74 3.43 -9.34
CA TYR A 87 1.32 2.14 -8.79
C TYR A 87 2.51 1.22 -8.50
N ALA A 88 3.51 1.16 -9.40
CA ALA A 88 4.72 0.40 -9.18
C ALA A 88 5.51 0.93 -7.97
N ASP A 89 5.67 2.24 -7.86
CA ASP A 89 6.36 2.89 -6.74
C ASP A 89 5.61 2.69 -5.42
N THR A 90 4.29 2.85 -5.42
CA THR A 90 3.44 2.59 -4.25
C THR A 90 3.56 1.14 -3.81
N TRP A 91 3.47 0.19 -4.75
CA TRP A 91 3.63 -1.23 -4.45
C TRP A 91 4.99 -1.54 -3.83
N ASN A 92 6.07 -1.00 -4.40
CA ASN A 92 7.43 -1.20 -3.91
C ASN A 92 7.61 -0.62 -2.49
N GLN A 93 7.07 0.58 -2.23
CA GLN A 93 7.10 1.20 -0.91
C GLN A 93 6.32 0.39 0.12
N LEU A 94 5.12 -0.08 -0.22
CA LEU A 94 4.29 -0.89 0.67
C LEU A 94 4.94 -2.25 0.93
N SER A 95 5.46 -2.90 -0.11
CA SER A 95 6.19 -4.16 0.02
C SER A 95 7.43 -4.00 0.92
N GLY A 96 8.15 -2.90 0.79
CA GLY A 96 9.27 -2.57 1.67
C GLY A 96 8.83 -2.41 3.13
N ARG A 97 7.75 -1.65 3.38
CA ARG A 97 7.18 -1.47 4.74
C ARG A 97 6.69 -2.78 5.35
N LEU A 98 5.98 -3.60 4.57
CA LEU A 98 5.51 -4.91 5.01
C LEU A 98 6.67 -5.86 5.32
N ARG A 99 7.73 -5.84 4.51
CA ARG A 99 8.94 -6.64 4.75
C ARG A 99 9.63 -6.27 6.05
N LEU A 100 9.74 -4.97 6.35
CA LEU A 100 10.27 -4.47 7.62
C LEU A 100 9.37 -4.81 8.81
N ALA A 101 8.06 -4.87 8.59
CA ALA A 101 7.07 -5.25 9.60
C ALA A 101 6.97 -6.76 9.83
N SER A 102 7.54 -7.58 8.96
CA SER A 102 7.48 -9.04 9.01
C SER A 102 8.73 -9.64 9.66
N THR A 103 8.59 -10.83 10.24
CA THR A 103 9.68 -11.55 10.91
C THR A 103 10.57 -12.35 9.94
N GLY A 104 10.16 -12.51 8.68
CA GLY A 104 10.90 -13.22 7.64
C GLY A 104 10.13 -13.28 6.33
N ALA A 105 10.67 -13.98 5.34
CA ALA A 105 10.11 -14.03 3.99
C ALA A 105 8.73 -14.71 3.93
N GLU A 106 8.52 -15.75 4.72
CA GLU A 106 7.25 -16.47 4.80
C GLU A 106 6.15 -15.62 5.44
N ASP A 107 6.47 -14.95 6.55
CA ASP A 107 5.58 -14.01 7.23
C ASP A 107 5.20 -12.84 6.32
N PHE A 108 6.17 -12.27 5.60
CA PHE A 108 5.94 -11.24 4.59
C PHE A 108 4.96 -11.71 3.50
N ALA A 109 5.19 -12.90 2.94
CA ALA A 109 4.31 -13.45 1.91
C ALA A 109 2.89 -13.73 2.44
N ALA A 110 2.78 -14.21 3.68
CA ALA A 110 1.50 -14.43 4.36
C ALA A 110 0.76 -13.10 4.60
N ALA A 111 1.47 -12.07 5.08
CA ALA A 111 0.92 -10.74 5.27
C ALA A 111 0.40 -10.13 3.96
N GLN A 112 1.19 -10.18 2.87
CA GLN A 112 0.75 -9.69 1.57
C GLN A 112 -0.53 -10.39 1.08
N ARG A 113 -0.58 -11.73 1.16
CA ARG A 113 -1.78 -12.50 0.75
C ARG A 113 -2.98 -12.15 1.60
N SER A 114 -2.83 -12.08 2.93
CA SER A 114 -3.91 -11.73 3.84
C SER A 114 -4.47 -10.34 3.58
N LEU A 115 -3.60 -9.35 3.43
CA LEU A 115 -3.99 -7.96 3.18
C LEU A 115 -4.66 -7.79 1.82
N MET A 116 -4.19 -8.49 0.79
CA MET A 116 -4.84 -8.49 -0.51
C MET A 116 -6.23 -9.14 -0.43
N ALA A 117 -6.36 -10.28 0.25
CA ALA A 117 -7.65 -10.94 0.46
C ALA A 117 -8.64 -10.05 1.24
N ILE A 118 -8.18 -9.34 2.28
CA ILE A 118 -8.97 -8.36 3.02
C ILE A 118 -9.45 -7.26 2.08
N SER A 119 -8.55 -6.65 1.33
CA SER A 119 -8.85 -5.53 0.43
C SER A 119 -9.81 -5.94 -0.69
N GLN A 120 -9.65 -7.13 -1.24
CA GLN A 120 -10.57 -7.66 -2.27
C GLN A 120 -11.94 -8.00 -1.70
N ARG A 121 -12.01 -8.58 -0.50
CA ARG A 121 -13.29 -8.89 0.13
C ARG A 121 -14.07 -7.62 0.50
N THR A 122 -13.41 -6.67 1.17
CA THR A 122 -14.05 -5.48 1.70
C THR A 122 -14.21 -4.34 0.69
N GLY A 123 -13.49 -4.37 -0.44
CA GLY A 123 -13.42 -3.24 -1.38
C GLY A 123 -12.76 -2.02 -0.77
N THR A 124 -11.81 -2.23 0.18
CA THR A 124 -10.99 -1.17 0.77
C THR A 124 -9.62 -1.10 0.10
N SER A 125 -8.91 0.03 0.25
CA SER A 125 -7.59 0.21 -0.32
C SER A 125 -6.56 -0.77 0.28
N PHE A 126 -5.82 -1.48 -0.58
CA PHE A 126 -4.67 -2.28 -0.15
C PHE A 126 -3.61 -1.42 0.53
N GLU A 127 -3.37 -0.21 0.03
CA GLU A 127 -2.43 0.74 0.61
C GLU A 127 -2.80 1.10 2.05
N ALA A 128 -4.07 1.41 2.31
CA ALA A 128 -4.55 1.72 3.66
C ALA A 128 -4.39 0.53 4.61
N ASN A 129 -4.78 -0.67 4.17
CA ASN A 129 -4.65 -1.89 4.96
C ASN A 129 -3.19 -2.26 5.23
N ALA A 130 -2.32 -2.17 4.22
CA ALA A 130 -0.89 -2.42 4.36
C ALA A 130 -0.20 -1.40 5.29
N THR A 131 -0.63 -0.14 5.22
CA THR A 131 -0.13 0.93 6.10
C THR A 131 -0.54 0.68 7.55
N LEU A 132 -1.81 0.31 7.81
CA LEU A 132 -2.27 -0.05 9.15
C LEU A 132 -1.45 -1.21 9.70
N TYR A 133 -1.42 -2.32 8.94
CA TYR A 133 -0.66 -3.51 9.33
C TYR A 133 0.79 -3.17 9.67
N ALA A 134 1.51 -2.49 8.78
CA ALA A 134 2.93 -2.16 8.97
C ALA A 134 3.17 -1.28 10.20
N ARG A 135 2.25 -0.36 10.51
CA ARG A 135 2.37 0.53 11.67
C ARG A 135 2.15 -0.18 13.00
N ILE A 136 1.20 -1.12 13.05
CA ILE A 136 0.84 -1.77 14.31
C ILE A 136 1.59 -3.08 14.56
N ALA A 137 2.19 -3.69 13.52
CA ALA A 137 2.81 -5.01 13.59
C ALA A 137 3.91 -5.12 14.66
N SER A 138 4.79 -4.12 14.75
CA SER A 138 5.86 -4.13 15.76
C SER A 138 5.27 -4.04 17.17
N SER A 139 4.44 -3.03 17.45
CA SER A 139 3.86 -2.80 18.76
C SER A 139 3.01 -3.97 19.25
N LEU A 140 2.23 -4.60 18.35
CA LEU A 140 1.42 -5.76 18.71
C LEU A 140 2.28 -7.01 18.94
N ARG A 141 3.35 -7.21 18.20
CA ARG A 141 4.30 -8.30 18.47
C ARG A 141 5.01 -8.11 19.81
N ASP A 142 5.45 -6.90 20.12
CA ASP A 142 6.05 -6.58 21.41
C ASP A 142 5.08 -6.83 22.58
N ALA A 143 3.78 -6.69 22.32
CA ALA A 143 2.70 -7.07 23.25
C ALA A 143 2.33 -8.57 23.21
N GLY A 144 3.05 -9.40 22.43
CA GLY A 144 2.87 -10.86 22.37
C GLY A 144 1.85 -11.37 21.35
N TYR A 145 1.32 -10.52 20.46
CA TYR A 145 0.39 -10.94 19.40
C TYR A 145 1.12 -11.48 18.18
N ALA A 146 0.56 -12.51 17.54
CA ALA A 146 1.09 -13.08 16.30
C ALA A 146 0.75 -12.21 15.09
N SER A 147 1.51 -12.35 13.99
CA SER A 147 1.25 -11.65 12.71
C SER A 147 -0.16 -11.92 12.18
N ALA A 148 -0.70 -13.11 12.41
CA ALA A 148 -2.08 -13.44 12.07
C ALA A 148 -3.11 -12.60 12.84
N ASP A 149 -2.83 -12.23 14.09
CA ASP A 149 -3.72 -11.37 14.87
C ASP A 149 -3.64 -9.92 14.40
N VAL A 150 -2.47 -9.45 13.98
CA VAL A 150 -2.30 -8.15 13.31
C VAL A 150 -3.16 -8.08 12.04
N ALA A 151 -3.18 -9.15 11.24
CA ALA A 151 -4.03 -9.24 10.05
C ALA A 151 -5.53 -9.21 10.40
N LYS A 152 -5.96 -9.91 11.45
CA LYS A 152 -7.36 -9.87 11.95
C LYS A 152 -7.74 -8.47 12.43
N VAL A 153 -6.88 -7.80 13.18
CA VAL A 153 -7.09 -6.40 13.59
C VAL A 153 -7.29 -5.51 12.37
N THR A 154 -6.41 -5.64 11.37
CA THR A 154 -6.51 -4.89 10.12
C THR A 154 -7.85 -5.17 9.40
N GLU A 155 -8.25 -6.43 9.32
CA GLU A 155 -9.53 -6.83 8.71
C GLU A 155 -10.73 -6.26 9.46
N THR A 156 -10.72 -6.34 10.79
CA THR A 156 -11.79 -5.81 11.63
C THR A 156 -11.96 -4.30 11.42
N VAL A 157 -10.86 -3.56 11.39
CA VAL A 157 -10.88 -2.12 11.15
C VAL A 157 -11.40 -1.82 9.74
N ALA A 158 -10.85 -2.45 8.71
CA ALA A 158 -11.26 -2.25 7.32
C ALA A 158 -12.76 -2.55 7.12
N THR A 159 -13.23 -3.68 7.67
CA THR A 159 -14.64 -4.09 7.58
C THR A 159 -15.55 -3.13 8.34
N SER A 160 -15.17 -2.72 9.55
CA SER A 160 -15.95 -1.77 10.36
C SER A 160 -16.10 -0.42 9.68
N LEU A 161 -15.02 0.11 9.06
CA LEU A 161 -15.04 1.37 8.34
C LEU A 161 -15.95 1.29 7.12
N LYS A 162 -15.89 0.19 6.39
CA LYS A 162 -16.79 -0.03 5.25
C LYS A 162 -18.25 -0.14 5.69
N LEU A 163 -18.55 -0.85 6.79
CA LEU A 163 -19.87 -0.92 7.40
C LEU A 163 -20.38 0.45 7.92
N SER A 164 -19.46 1.34 8.30
CA SER A 164 -19.77 2.71 8.69
C SER A 164 -20.06 3.63 7.50
N GLY A 165 -19.82 3.18 6.26
CA GLY A 165 -19.96 4.01 5.06
C GLY A 165 -18.81 5.02 4.87
N ALA A 166 -17.69 4.85 5.56
CA ALA A 166 -16.56 5.77 5.49
C ALA A 166 -15.99 5.86 4.06
N SER A 167 -15.72 7.07 3.61
CA SER A 167 -14.96 7.34 2.38
C SER A 167 -13.50 6.88 2.52
N THR A 168 -12.75 6.88 1.44
CA THR A 168 -11.33 6.50 1.46
C THR A 168 -10.51 7.42 2.37
N GLU A 169 -10.79 8.72 2.35
CA GLU A 169 -10.13 9.75 3.15
C GLU A 169 -10.46 9.60 4.64
N GLU A 170 -11.73 9.39 4.98
CA GLU A 170 -12.20 9.15 6.35
C GLU A 170 -11.60 7.85 6.91
N ALA A 171 -11.59 6.78 6.12
CA ALA A 171 -10.97 5.52 6.50
C ALA A 171 -9.46 5.68 6.76
N SER A 172 -8.75 6.43 5.91
CA SER A 172 -7.32 6.73 6.08
C SER A 172 -7.06 7.53 7.36
N SER A 173 -7.93 8.49 7.69
CA SER A 173 -7.84 9.26 8.94
C SER A 173 -7.98 8.35 10.16
N VAL A 174 -9.04 7.53 10.23
CA VAL A 174 -9.26 6.58 11.33
C VAL A 174 -8.10 5.60 11.47
N ILE A 175 -7.62 5.05 10.35
CA ILE A 175 -6.48 4.14 10.32
C ILE A 175 -5.23 4.79 10.90
N THR A 176 -4.97 6.05 10.57
CA THR A 176 -3.83 6.80 11.08
C THR A 176 -3.92 7.00 12.59
N GLN A 177 -5.07 7.48 13.07
CA GLN A 177 -5.29 7.73 14.50
C GLN A 177 -5.27 6.42 15.32
N LEU A 178 -5.94 5.37 14.84
CA LEU A 178 -5.91 4.07 15.50
C LEU A 178 -4.50 3.46 15.54
N SER A 179 -3.72 3.63 14.46
CA SER A 179 -2.32 3.16 14.45
C SER A 179 -1.48 3.86 15.50
N GLN A 180 -1.68 5.15 15.71
CA GLN A 180 -1.00 5.94 16.74
C GLN A 180 -1.41 5.47 18.13
N ALA A 181 -2.71 5.28 18.36
CA ALA A 181 -3.24 4.78 19.61
C ALA A 181 -2.69 3.39 19.98
N LEU A 182 -2.72 2.44 19.05
CA LEU A 182 -2.19 1.09 19.26
C LEU A 182 -0.67 1.09 19.46
N GLY A 183 0.04 1.98 18.75
CA GLY A 183 1.48 2.17 18.91
C GLY A 183 1.87 2.80 20.25
N SER A 184 1.05 3.72 20.79
CA SER A 184 1.27 4.36 22.10
C SER A 184 0.77 3.51 23.27
N GLY A 185 0.04 2.44 23.02
CA GLY A 185 -0.52 1.54 24.03
C GLY A 185 -1.89 1.96 24.58
N VAL A 186 -2.41 3.13 24.22
CA VAL A 186 -3.69 3.66 24.75
C VAL A 186 -4.43 4.47 23.69
N LEU A 187 -5.70 4.17 23.46
CA LEU A 187 -6.62 4.95 22.67
C LEU A 187 -7.21 6.07 23.52
N ARG A 188 -6.82 7.31 23.23
CA ARG A 188 -7.24 8.52 23.97
C ARG A 188 -8.21 9.40 23.20
N GLY A 189 -8.52 10.57 23.75
CA GLY A 189 -9.62 11.43 23.31
C GLY A 189 -9.59 11.85 21.84
N GLU A 190 -8.45 12.29 21.31
CA GLU A 190 -8.37 12.77 19.91
C GLU A 190 -8.46 11.62 18.91
N GLU A 191 -7.71 10.54 19.12
CA GLU A 191 -7.75 9.35 18.28
C GLU A 191 -9.13 8.68 18.36
N PHE A 192 -9.75 8.70 19.54
CA PHE A 192 -11.10 8.18 19.74
C PHE A 192 -12.16 9.03 18.99
N ASN A 193 -12.02 10.35 18.92
CA ASN A 193 -12.94 11.20 18.20
C ASN A 193 -12.98 10.86 16.70
N ALA A 194 -11.86 10.62 16.06
CA ALA A 194 -11.79 10.19 14.66
C ALA A 194 -12.57 8.87 14.42
N ILE A 195 -12.49 7.93 15.38
CA ILE A 195 -13.25 6.67 15.31
C ILE A 195 -14.74 6.94 15.48
N MET A 196 -15.13 7.87 16.36
CA MET A 196 -16.53 8.22 16.58
C MET A 196 -17.17 8.90 15.38
N GLU A 197 -16.43 9.77 14.70
CA GLU A 197 -16.92 10.54 13.58
C GLU A 197 -17.08 9.69 12.31
N ASN A 198 -16.10 8.84 12.02
CA ASN A 198 -16.01 8.15 10.74
C ASN A 198 -16.04 6.62 10.84
N GLY A 199 -15.97 6.07 12.05
CA GLY A 199 -15.92 4.64 12.34
C GLY A 199 -17.01 4.17 13.30
N GLY A 200 -18.27 4.65 13.13
CA GLY A 200 -19.37 4.36 14.05
C GLY A 200 -19.57 2.88 14.35
N ARG A 201 -19.39 1.99 13.33
CA ARG A 201 -19.48 0.53 13.56
C ARG A 201 -18.29 0.00 14.40
N LEU A 202 -17.10 0.57 14.23
CA LEU A 202 -15.91 0.24 15.03
C LEU A 202 -16.13 0.70 16.49
N ALA A 203 -16.63 1.93 16.69
CA ALA A 203 -16.96 2.44 18.01
C ALA A 203 -17.99 1.55 18.72
N LYS A 204 -19.02 1.09 18.00
CA LYS A 204 -20.01 0.16 18.52
C LYS A 204 -19.41 -1.18 18.89
N LEU A 205 -18.55 -1.75 18.05
CA LEU A 205 -17.83 -3.02 18.34
C LEU A 205 -17.05 -2.92 19.65
N LEU A 206 -16.32 -1.83 19.85
CA LEU A 206 -15.54 -1.59 21.06
C LEU A 206 -16.47 -1.39 22.28
N ALA A 207 -17.56 -0.65 22.16
CA ALA A 207 -18.51 -0.43 23.23
C ALA A 207 -19.17 -1.74 23.67
N ASP A 208 -19.65 -2.53 22.72
CA ASP A 208 -20.27 -3.84 22.98
C ASP A 208 -19.27 -4.80 23.67
N GLY A 209 -18.02 -4.86 23.17
CA GLY A 209 -16.97 -5.68 23.76
C GLY A 209 -16.53 -5.24 25.15
N MET A 210 -16.56 -3.94 25.44
CA MET A 210 -16.29 -3.37 26.75
C MET A 210 -17.52 -3.39 27.68
N LYS A 211 -18.66 -3.91 27.19
CA LYS A 211 -19.95 -3.97 27.92
C LYS A 211 -20.40 -2.58 28.42
N THR A 212 -20.25 -1.58 27.57
CA THR A 212 -20.59 -0.19 27.85
C THR A 212 -21.34 0.44 26.68
N THR A 213 -21.83 1.66 26.87
CA THR A 213 -22.39 2.47 25.79
C THR A 213 -21.27 3.20 25.04
N VAL A 214 -21.56 3.73 23.84
CA VAL A 214 -20.62 4.58 23.08
C VAL A 214 -20.22 5.82 23.91
N GLY A 215 -21.16 6.40 24.68
CA GLY A 215 -20.86 7.50 25.61
C GLY A 215 -19.96 7.07 26.77
N GLY A 216 -20.18 5.87 27.31
CA GLY A 216 -19.29 5.27 28.33
C GLY A 216 -17.89 5.00 27.78
N LEU A 217 -17.80 4.52 26.50
CA LEU A 217 -16.52 4.30 25.83
C LEU A 217 -15.75 5.63 25.67
N ARG A 218 -16.43 6.75 25.39
CA ARG A 218 -15.82 8.08 25.35
C ARG A 218 -15.20 8.47 26.69
N ASN A 219 -15.91 8.24 27.80
CA ASN A 219 -15.39 8.50 29.15
C ASN A 219 -14.17 7.62 29.45
N MET A 220 -14.20 6.36 29.02
CA MET A 220 -13.05 5.46 29.17
C MET A 220 -11.83 5.97 28.36
N ALA A 221 -12.05 6.48 27.12
CA ALA A 221 -11.00 7.08 26.31
C ALA A 221 -10.37 8.30 26.97
N GLN A 222 -11.20 9.21 27.49
CA GLN A 222 -10.74 10.41 28.20
C GLN A 222 -9.90 10.08 29.44
N ASN A 223 -10.24 9.01 30.13
CA ASN A 223 -9.53 8.54 31.32
C ASN A 223 -8.37 7.59 31.00
N GLY A 224 -8.02 7.39 29.73
CA GLY A 224 -6.92 6.52 29.29
C GLY A 224 -7.14 5.03 29.63
N GLN A 225 -8.39 4.61 29.75
CA GLN A 225 -8.75 3.23 30.14
C GLN A 225 -8.86 2.27 28.95
N LEU A 226 -8.81 2.79 27.71
CA LEU A 226 -8.84 2.02 26.48
C LEU A 226 -7.40 1.62 26.09
N THR A 227 -6.83 0.71 26.83
CA THR A 227 -5.48 0.20 26.63
C THR A 227 -5.44 -0.86 25.52
N THR A 228 -4.28 -1.04 24.87
CA THR A 228 -4.10 -1.99 23.76
C THR A 228 -4.45 -3.41 24.15
N ASP A 229 -4.11 -3.85 25.38
CA ASP A 229 -4.45 -5.16 25.92
C ASP A 229 -5.96 -5.42 26.03
N LYS A 230 -6.78 -4.36 26.18
CA LYS A 230 -8.24 -4.47 26.21
C LYS A 230 -8.86 -4.38 24.81
N ILE A 231 -8.29 -3.55 23.94
CA ILE A 231 -8.84 -3.27 22.61
C ILE A 231 -8.52 -4.40 21.62
N VAL A 232 -7.27 -4.87 21.57
CA VAL A 232 -6.81 -5.84 20.57
C VAL A 232 -7.60 -7.15 20.60
N PRO A 233 -7.90 -7.76 21.75
CA PRO A 233 -8.74 -8.96 21.80
C PRO A 233 -10.13 -8.77 21.18
N LEU A 234 -10.70 -7.57 21.27
CA LEU A 234 -11.97 -7.24 20.62
C LEU A 234 -11.83 -7.09 19.10
N LEU A 235 -10.71 -6.53 18.66
CA LEU A 235 -10.39 -6.35 17.25
C LEU A 235 -9.94 -7.64 16.53
N THR A 236 -9.59 -8.69 17.23
CA THR A 236 -9.27 -10.00 16.63
C THR A 236 -10.50 -10.85 16.34
N ASN A 237 -11.68 -10.46 16.82
CA ASN A 237 -12.94 -11.18 16.56
C ASN A 237 -13.69 -10.56 15.39
N VAL A 238 -13.39 -11.02 14.19
CA VAL A 238 -13.92 -10.45 12.93
C VAL A 238 -15.20 -11.14 12.43
N GLU A 239 -15.57 -12.30 12.96
CA GLU A 239 -16.64 -13.14 12.41
C GLU A 239 -18.02 -12.47 12.37
N LEU A 240 -18.36 -11.71 13.41
CA LEU A 240 -19.62 -10.95 13.42
C LEU A 240 -19.65 -9.91 12.31
N LEU A 241 -18.55 -9.19 12.13
CA LEU A 241 -18.46 -8.14 11.10
C LEU A 241 -18.46 -8.72 9.68
N ARG A 242 -17.87 -9.89 9.47
CA ARG A 242 -17.94 -10.58 8.17
C ARG A 242 -19.41 -10.89 7.80
N LYS A 243 -20.17 -11.44 8.73
CA LYS A 243 -21.61 -11.74 8.51
C LYS A 243 -22.41 -10.47 8.22
N GLU A 244 -22.17 -9.39 8.97
CA GLU A 244 -22.82 -8.10 8.69
C GLU A 244 -22.42 -7.56 7.32
N PHE A 245 -21.14 -7.67 6.96
CA PHE A 245 -20.63 -7.19 5.68
C PHE A 245 -21.24 -7.94 4.48
N GLU A 246 -21.47 -9.24 4.60
CA GLU A 246 -22.11 -10.07 3.56
C GLU A 246 -23.55 -9.62 3.25
N THR A 247 -24.20 -8.88 4.16
CA THR A 247 -25.54 -8.32 3.92
C THR A 247 -25.55 -7.01 3.15
N LEU A 248 -24.37 -6.38 2.96
CA LEU A 248 -24.28 -5.12 2.23
C LEU A 248 -24.36 -5.36 0.71
N PRO A 249 -25.13 -4.52 0.00
CA PRO A 249 -25.09 -4.55 -1.46
C PRO A 249 -23.71 -4.16 -1.98
N ALA A 250 -23.29 -4.76 -3.08
CA ALA A 250 -22.05 -4.37 -3.74
C ALA A 250 -22.14 -2.91 -4.21
N SER A 251 -21.09 -2.14 -3.99
CA SER A 251 -21.03 -0.74 -4.44
C SER A 251 -20.08 -0.60 -5.62
N ILE A 252 -20.40 0.32 -6.54
CA ILE A 252 -19.54 0.66 -7.67
C ILE A 252 -18.16 1.11 -7.19
N SER A 253 -18.11 1.98 -6.17
CA SER A 253 -16.83 2.45 -5.60
C SER A 253 -15.99 1.32 -5.01
N GLY A 254 -16.63 0.34 -4.32
CA GLY A 254 -15.94 -0.83 -3.80
C GLY A 254 -15.40 -1.73 -4.92
N SER A 255 -16.19 -1.93 -5.98
CA SER A 255 -15.75 -2.70 -7.15
C SER A 255 -14.59 -2.01 -7.89
N ALA A 256 -14.65 -0.69 -8.07
CA ALA A 256 -13.55 0.09 -8.64
C ALA A 256 -12.28 -0.02 -7.79
N GLN A 257 -12.40 0.01 -6.46
CA GLN A 257 -11.26 -0.16 -5.56
C GLN A 257 -10.64 -1.56 -5.68
N LYS A 258 -11.44 -2.62 -5.85
CA LYS A 258 -10.93 -3.98 -6.09
C LYS A 258 -10.13 -4.06 -7.39
N VAL A 259 -10.60 -3.43 -8.46
CA VAL A 259 -9.86 -3.30 -9.72
C VAL A 259 -8.52 -2.61 -9.50
N GLN A 260 -8.53 -1.48 -8.80
CA GLN A 260 -7.32 -0.71 -8.50
C GLN A 260 -6.30 -1.51 -7.70
N ASN A 261 -6.73 -2.22 -6.65
CA ASN A 261 -5.87 -3.07 -5.83
C ASN A 261 -5.20 -4.18 -6.66
N SER A 262 -5.98 -4.88 -7.50
CA SER A 262 -5.47 -5.96 -8.35
C SER A 262 -4.52 -5.44 -9.42
N PHE A 263 -4.83 -4.29 -9.99
CA PHE A 263 -4.00 -3.65 -11.00
C PHE A 263 -2.66 -3.18 -10.41
N MET A 264 -2.68 -2.58 -9.23
CA MET A 264 -1.47 -2.18 -8.52
C MET A 264 -0.56 -3.38 -8.21
N ALA A 265 -1.12 -4.48 -7.72
CA ALA A 265 -0.37 -5.71 -7.46
C ALA A 265 0.22 -6.32 -8.73
N TRP A 266 -0.53 -6.28 -9.83
CA TRP A 266 -0.09 -6.78 -11.12
C TRP A 266 1.06 -5.94 -11.70
N VAL A 267 0.94 -4.61 -11.69
CA VAL A 267 2.00 -3.68 -12.12
C VAL A 267 3.24 -3.84 -11.25
N GLY A 268 3.07 -4.08 -9.96
CA GLY A 268 4.16 -4.33 -9.01
C GLY A 268 4.85 -5.69 -9.14
N GLY A 269 4.48 -6.52 -10.11
CA GLY A 269 5.11 -7.81 -10.38
C GLY A 269 4.68 -8.93 -9.41
N ALA A 270 3.56 -8.77 -8.70
CA ALA A 270 3.07 -9.73 -7.72
C ALA A 270 2.06 -10.74 -8.29
N ASN A 271 1.97 -10.89 -9.62
CA ASN A 271 0.98 -11.73 -10.25
C ASN A 271 1.03 -13.20 -9.78
N ASP A 272 2.21 -13.81 -9.80
CA ASP A 272 2.40 -15.22 -9.45
C ASP A 272 2.13 -15.49 -7.96
N ALA A 273 2.45 -14.52 -7.10
CA ALA A 273 2.28 -14.65 -5.65
C ALA A 273 0.84 -14.42 -5.18
N LEU A 274 0.08 -13.57 -5.88
CA LEU A 274 -1.23 -13.08 -5.44
C LEU A 274 -2.36 -13.38 -6.42
N GLY A 275 -2.09 -13.99 -7.57
CA GLY A 275 -3.09 -14.21 -8.61
C GLY A 275 -3.72 -12.90 -9.11
N ALA A 276 -2.92 -11.84 -9.23
CA ALA A 276 -3.40 -10.48 -9.48
C ALA A 276 -4.18 -10.36 -10.79
N SER A 277 -3.79 -11.07 -11.85
CA SER A 277 -4.52 -11.10 -13.14
C SER A 277 -5.93 -11.68 -12.98
N THR A 278 -6.06 -12.81 -12.26
CA THR A 278 -7.36 -13.46 -12.01
C THR A 278 -8.25 -12.56 -11.13
N ALA A 279 -7.66 -11.96 -10.09
CA ALA A 279 -8.37 -11.04 -9.22
C ALA A 279 -8.82 -9.77 -9.96
N LEU A 280 -8.00 -9.26 -10.89
CA LEU A 280 -8.34 -8.12 -11.75
C LEU A 280 -9.50 -8.45 -12.68
N ALA A 281 -9.48 -9.60 -13.35
CA ALA A 281 -10.57 -10.04 -14.21
C ALA A 281 -11.89 -10.16 -13.44
N GLY A 282 -11.88 -10.82 -12.27
CA GLY A 282 -13.07 -10.94 -11.42
C GLY A 282 -13.58 -9.60 -10.87
N ALA A 283 -12.67 -8.66 -10.55
CA ALA A 283 -13.05 -7.33 -10.10
C ALA A 283 -13.67 -6.49 -11.23
N LEU A 284 -13.17 -6.61 -12.47
CA LEU A 284 -13.76 -5.97 -13.64
C LEU A 284 -15.15 -6.53 -13.97
N ASP A 285 -15.34 -7.83 -13.88
CA ASP A 285 -16.64 -8.48 -14.08
C ASP A 285 -17.66 -8.01 -13.01
N SER A 286 -17.23 -7.93 -11.74
CA SER A 286 -18.05 -7.38 -10.66
C SER A 286 -18.40 -5.92 -10.88
N LEU A 287 -17.46 -5.11 -11.36
CA LEU A 287 -17.72 -3.69 -11.68
C LEU A 287 -18.73 -3.56 -12.83
N ALA A 288 -18.56 -4.34 -13.91
CA ALA A 288 -19.48 -4.33 -15.04
C ALA A 288 -20.90 -4.71 -14.60
N SER A 289 -21.05 -5.80 -13.84
CA SER A 289 -22.34 -6.26 -13.34
C SER A 289 -23.05 -5.24 -12.45
N ASN A 290 -22.28 -4.44 -11.67
CA ASN A 290 -22.85 -3.38 -10.83
C ASN A 290 -23.23 -2.12 -11.64
N LEU A 291 -22.56 -1.87 -12.78
CA LEU A 291 -22.91 -0.76 -13.68
C LEU A 291 -24.20 -1.05 -14.46
N ASP A 292 -24.44 -2.33 -14.82
CA ASP A 292 -25.67 -2.72 -15.51
C ASP A 292 -26.94 -2.63 -14.63
N THR A 293 -26.76 -2.47 -13.31
CA THR A 293 -27.86 -2.43 -12.32
C THR A 293 -28.28 -0.99 -11.98
N VAL A 294 -27.57 0.03 -12.47
CA VAL A 294 -27.84 1.46 -12.27
C VAL A 294 -28.45 2.08 -13.51
#